data_ae523ca051ec368459e7560c86856a9f
#
_entry.id   ae523ca051ec368459e7560c86856a9f
#
_cell.length_a   1.000
_cell.length_b   1.000
_cell.length_c   1.000
_cell.angle_alpha   90.00
_cell.angle_beta   90.00
_cell.angle_gamma   90.00
#
_symmetry.space_group_name_H-M   'P 1'
#
loop_
_entity.id
_entity.type
_entity.pdbx_description
1 polymer ?
#
loop_
_entity_poly.entity_id
_entity_poly.type
_entity_poly.pdbx_seq_one_letter_code
_entity_poly.pdbx_strand_id
1 'polypeptide(L)'
;SITKIMTLLLIFDALEAGKISLDEEVTTSAYAKSMGGSQVFLEEGEKQTVETLIKCIVVASGNDASVAMAEYLAGSEAEFVRLMNERAAGLNMNNTHFEDCCGLTESPDHLTSARDVAIMSRELITRYPQIRQYATIWMENITHVTSKGSQEFGLANTNKLLKMSNSFTVTGLKTGSTSLAKYCVSATAEKDGIELIAVVMAAPDYKVRFVQAQ
;
A
#
# COMPACT_ATOMS: atom_id res chain seq x y z
N SER A 1 -1.13 -3.57 6.96
CA SER A 1 -1.31 -2.38 6.07
C SER A 1 -0.01 -1.69 5.67
N ILE A 2 1.00 -1.57 6.53
CA ILE A 2 2.35 -1.11 6.13
C ILE A 2 2.97 -2.09 5.13
N THR A 3 2.64 -3.35 5.22
CA THR A 3 2.94 -4.43 4.27
C THR A 3 2.75 -4.01 2.81
N LYS A 4 1.71 -3.22 2.54
CA LYS A 4 1.38 -2.74 1.19
C LYS A 4 2.47 -1.88 0.52
N ILE A 5 3.46 -1.40 1.26
CA ILE A 5 4.64 -0.73 0.67
C ILE A 5 5.41 -1.76 -0.18
N MET A 6 5.58 -2.99 0.31
CA MET A 6 6.21 -4.06 -0.47
C MET A 6 5.32 -4.51 -1.64
N THR A 7 4.01 -4.58 -1.42
CA THR A 7 3.06 -4.87 -2.50
C THR A 7 3.15 -3.86 -3.64
N LEU A 8 3.17 -2.57 -3.30
CA LEU A 8 3.36 -1.49 -4.28
C LEU A 8 4.74 -1.58 -4.95
N LEU A 9 5.79 -1.89 -4.20
CA LEU A 9 7.13 -2.04 -4.76
C LEU A 9 7.15 -3.12 -5.85
N LEU A 10 6.55 -4.29 -5.62
CA LEU A 10 6.46 -5.35 -6.63
C LEU A 10 5.58 -4.96 -7.84
N ILE A 11 4.50 -4.19 -7.62
CA ILE A 11 3.68 -3.67 -8.71
C ILE A 11 4.52 -2.73 -9.60
N PHE A 12 5.28 -1.81 -9.00
CA PHE A 12 6.13 -0.90 -9.75
C PHE A 12 7.34 -1.60 -10.38
N ASP A 13 7.90 -2.64 -9.74
CA ASP A 13 8.92 -3.50 -10.35
C ASP A 13 8.37 -4.17 -11.64
N ALA A 14 7.11 -4.62 -11.62
CA ALA A 14 6.47 -5.23 -12.80
C ALA A 14 6.17 -4.21 -13.91
N LEU A 15 5.76 -2.98 -13.55
CA LEU A 15 5.57 -1.87 -14.50
C LEU A 15 6.89 -1.49 -15.17
N GLU A 16 7.97 -1.33 -14.40
CA GLU A 16 9.30 -1.00 -14.93
C GLU A 16 9.83 -2.10 -15.86
N ALA A 17 9.57 -3.38 -15.52
CA ALA A 17 9.96 -4.52 -16.34
C ALA A 17 9.09 -4.69 -17.60
N GLY A 18 8.07 -3.85 -17.82
CA GLY A 18 7.13 -3.95 -18.93
C GLY A 18 6.27 -5.22 -18.90
N LYS A 19 6.11 -5.84 -17.74
CA LYS A 19 5.26 -7.04 -17.58
C LYS A 19 3.78 -6.67 -17.52
N ILE A 20 3.47 -5.45 -17.08
CA ILE A 20 2.13 -4.88 -17.02
C ILE A 20 2.18 -3.41 -17.42
N SER A 21 1.03 -2.83 -17.78
CA SER A 21 0.87 -1.40 -18.01
C SER A 21 -0.23 -0.82 -17.12
N LEU A 22 -0.24 0.51 -16.94
CA LEU A 22 -1.17 1.19 -16.05
C LEU A 22 -2.64 1.07 -16.50
N ASP A 23 -2.87 0.95 -17.80
CA ASP A 23 -4.18 0.84 -18.44
C ASP A 23 -4.69 -0.60 -18.58
N GLU A 24 -3.87 -1.60 -18.25
CA GLU A 24 -4.30 -2.99 -18.22
C GLU A 24 -5.41 -3.24 -17.20
N GLU A 25 -6.41 -4.05 -17.61
CA GLU A 25 -7.52 -4.42 -16.74
C GLU A 25 -7.21 -5.67 -15.92
N VAL A 26 -7.43 -5.58 -14.64
CA VAL A 26 -7.34 -6.68 -13.66
C VAL A 26 -8.74 -7.09 -13.25
N THR A 27 -9.05 -8.38 -13.36
CA THR A 27 -10.33 -8.94 -12.95
C THR A 27 -10.28 -9.36 -11.48
N THR A 28 -11.21 -8.89 -10.69
CA THR A 28 -11.33 -9.23 -9.27
C THR A 28 -11.83 -10.66 -9.10
N SER A 29 -11.11 -11.48 -8.36
CA SER A 29 -11.50 -12.84 -8.00
C SER A 29 -12.52 -12.87 -6.85
N ALA A 30 -13.18 -14.01 -6.66
CA ALA A 30 -14.01 -14.26 -5.47
C ALA A 30 -13.19 -14.14 -4.18
N TYR A 31 -11.92 -14.55 -4.20
CA TYR A 31 -11.03 -14.45 -3.05
C TYR A 31 -10.67 -12.99 -2.73
N ALA A 32 -10.25 -12.20 -3.72
CA ALA A 32 -9.98 -10.78 -3.53
C ALA A 32 -11.21 -10.03 -2.99
N LYS A 33 -12.40 -10.28 -3.55
CA LYS A 33 -13.68 -9.74 -3.05
C LYS A 33 -13.96 -10.11 -1.59
N SER A 34 -13.57 -11.29 -1.14
CA SER A 34 -13.85 -11.79 0.21
C SER A 34 -13.00 -11.14 1.30
N MET A 35 -12.02 -10.33 0.94
CA MET A 35 -11.11 -9.73 1.90
C MET A 35 -11.82 -8.82 2.89
N GLY A 36 -11.43 -8.94 4.16
CA GLY A 36 -11.92 -8.08 5.24
C GLY A 36 -11.06 -6.84 5.46
N GLY A 37 -11.37 -6.10 6.52
CA GLY A 37 -10.62 -4.90 6.92
C GLY A 37 -10.89 -3.70 6.01
N SER A 38 -9.83 -2.95 5.65
CA SER A 38 -9.94 -1.83 4.72
C SER A 38 -10.20 -2.33 3.30
N GLN A 39 -11.29 -1.91 2.69
CA GLN A 39 -11.74 -2.35 1.36
C GLN A 39 -12.16 -1.16 0.52
N VAL A 40 -12.15 -1.34 -0.77
CA VAL A 40 -12.81 -0.47 -1.75
C VAL A 40 -14.04 -1.14 -2.36
N PHE A 41 -14.40 -2.33 -1.84
CA PHE A 41 -15.61 -3.10 -2.17
C PHE A 41 -15.68 -3.55 -3.63
N LEU A 42 -14.55 -4.06 -4.15
CA LEU A 42 -14.52 -4.68 -5.46
C LEU A 42 -15.47 -5.88 -5.53
N GLU A 43 -16.21 -5.99 -6.62
CA GLU A 43 -17.11 -7.13 -6.85
C GLU A 43 -16.41 -8.24 -7.66
N GLU A 44 -16.80 -9.49 -7.44
CA GLU A 44 -16.29 -10.61 -8.24
C GLU A 44 -16.59 -10.42 -9.73
N GLY A 45 -15.59 -10.61 -10.57
CA GLY A 45 -15.66 -10.37 -12.00
C GLY A 45 -15.56 -8.90 -12.42
N GLU A 46 -15.55 -7.97 -11.46
CA GLU A 46 -15.31 -6.56 -11.75
C GLU A 46 -13.91 -6.36 -12.29
N LYS A 47 -13.78 -5.45 -13.25
CA LYS A 47 -12.51 -5.07 -13.84
C LYS A 47 -12.15 -3.64 -13.46
N GLN A 48 -10.91 -3.47 -13.02
CA GLN A 48 -10.31 -2.17 -12.74
C GLN A 48 -8.93 -2.10 -13.39
N THR A 49 -8.51 -0.91 -13.80
CA THR A 49 -7.16 -0.75 -14.33
C THR A 49 -6.11 -0.88 -13.23
N VAL A 50 -4.89 -1.29 -13.61
CA VAL A 50 -3.74 -1.32 -12.70
C VAL A 50 -3.58 0.02 -11.98
N GLU A 51 -3.72 1.14 -12.70
CA GLU A 51 -3.63 2.49 -12.11
C GLU A 51 -4.71 2.71 -11.03
N THR A 52 -5.95 2.34 -11.31
CA THR A 52 -7.04 2.45 -10.33
C THR A 52 -6.76 1.61 -9.09
N LEU A 53 -6.27 0.38 -9.27
CA LEU A 53 -5.91 -0.49 -8.13
C LEU A 53 -4.75 0.07 -7.32
N ILE A 54 -3.73 0.68 -7.95
CA ILE A 54 -2.67 1.40 -7.24
C ILE A 54 -3.28 2.50 -6.37
N LYS A 55 -4.20 3.32 -6.90
CA LYS A 55 -4.91 4.36 -6.12
C LYS A 55 -5.69 3.75 -4.95
N CYS A 56 -6.41 2.66 -5.17
CA CYS A 56 -7.13 1.94 -4.12
C CYS A 56 -6.20 1.46 -2.99
N ILE A 57 -5.03 0.95 -3.33
CA ILE A 57 -4.03 0.46 -2.36
C ILE A 57 -3.38 1.61 -1.59
N VAL A 58 -2.96 2.66 -2.29
CA VAL A 58 -2.22 3.78 -1.68
C VAL A 58 -3.13 4.65 -0.84
N VAL A 59 -4.26 5.09 -1.40
CA VAL A 59 -5.15 6.08 -0.80
C VAL A 59 -6.05 5.46 0.27
N ALA A 60 -6.85 4.46 -0.11
CA ALA A 60 -7.83 3.83 0.78
C ALA A 60 -7.30 2.61 1.53
N SER A 61 -6.07 2.16 1.20
CA SER A 61 -5.50 0.95 1.81
C SER A 61 -6.29 -0.32 1.53
N GLY A 62 -6.93 -0.46 0.35
CA GLY A 62 -7.78 -1.58 -0.03
C GLY A 62 -7.05 -2.93 0.05
N ASN A 63 -7.57 -3.87 0.85
CA ASN A 63 -7.06 -5.23 0.94
C ASN A 63 -7.48 -6.04 -0.28
N ASP A 64 -8.72 -5.87 -0.71
CA ASP A 64 -9.28 -6.44 -1.94
C ASP A 64 -8.46 -6.06 -3.18
N ALA A 65 -8.14 -4.78 -3.34
CA ALA A 65 -7.29 -4.30 -4.41
C ALA A 65 -5.85 -4.87 -4.32
N SER A 66 -5.31 -5.03 -3.11
CA SER A 66 -3.97 -5.62 -2.91
C SER A 66 -3.93 -7.08 -3.33
N VAL A 67 -4.94 -7.86 -2.95
CA VAL A 67 -5.06 -9.28 -3.32
C VAL A 67 -5.32 -9.43 -4.82
N ALA A 68 -6.20 -8.60 -5.42
CA ALA A 68 -6.43 -8.63 -6.86
C ALA A 68 -5.13 -8.41 -7.65
N MET A 69 -4.30 -7.44 -7.23
CA MET A 69 -3.00 -7.21 -7.86
C MET A 69 -2.01 -8.35 -7.60
N ALA A 70 -2.02 -8.94 -6.40
CA ALA A 70 -1.15 -10.08 -6.08
C ALA A 70 -1.45 -11.31 -6.95
N GLU A 71 -2.74 -11.65 -7.07
CA GLU A 71 -3.19 -12.75 -7.95
C GLU A 71 -2.87 -12.47 -9.42
N TYR A 72 -3.08 -11.23 -9.85
CA TYR A 72 -2.79 -10.84 -11.23
C TYR A 72 -1.31 -10.98 -11.59
N LEU A 73 -0.42 -10.55 -10.70
CA LEU A 73 1.03 -10.55 -10.94
C LEU A 73 1.68 -11.93 -10.77
N ALA A 74 1.18 -12.75 -9.85
CA ALA A 74 1.83 -13.99 -9.45
C ALA A 74 0.94 -15.24 -9.59
N GLY A 75 -0.32 -15.10 -10.01
CA GLY A 75 -1.27 -16.20 -10.13
C GLY A 75 -1.93 -16.60 -8.81
N SER A 76 -1.35 -16.23 -7.65
CA SER A 76 -1.94 -16.42 -6.33
C SER A 76 -1.31 -15.47 -5.31
N GLU A 77 -2.02 -15.19 -4.20
CA GLU A 77 -1.45 -14.44 -3.09
C GLU A 77 -0.23 -15.15 -2.48
N ALA A 78 -0.28 -16.48 -2.34
CA ALA A 78 0.84 -17.25 -1.77
C ALA A 78 2.12 -17.09 -2.59
N GLU A 79 2.03 -17.16 -3.92
CA GLU A 79 3.20 -16.95 -4.79
C GLU A 79 3.67 -15.49 -4.76
N PHE A 80 2.75 -14.55 -4.66
CA PHE A 80 3.10 -13.13 -4.50
C PHE A 80 3.84 -12.89 -3.18
N VAL A 81 3.40 -13.50 -2.07
CA VAL A 81 4.08 -13.42 -0.76
C VAL A 81 5.48 -14.02 -0.82
N ARG A 82 5.67 -15.11 -1.57
CA ARG A 82 7.00 -15.65 -1.82
C ARG A 82 7.91 -14.61 -2.49
N LEU A 83 7.41 -13.92 -3.51
CA LEU A 83 8.14 -12.83 -4.18
C LEU A 83 8.39 -11.64 -3.25
N MET A 84 7.45 -11.29 -2.36
CA MET A 84 7.66 -10.25 -1.35
C MET A 84 8.82 -10.59 -0.42
N ASN A 85 8.92 -11.83 0.05
CA ASN A 85 10.01 -12.30 0.90
C ASN A 85 11.34 -12.34 0.17
N GLU A 86 11.36 -12.74 -1.09
CA GLU A 86 12.57 -12.69 -1.94
C GLU A 86 13.04 -11.24 -2.14
N ARG A 87 12.09 -10.32 -2.38
CA ARG A 87 12.42 -8.89 -2.54
C ARG A 87 12.95 -8.29 -1.24
N ALA A 88 12.36 -8.66 -0.10
CA ALA A 88 12.83 -8.25 1.23
C ALA A 88 14.27 -8.73 1.49
N ALA A 89 14.56 -10.00 1.18
CA ALA A 89 15.91 -10.55 1.29
C ALA A 89 16.90 -9.80 0.38
N GLY A 90 16.51 -9.50 -0.85
CA GLY A 90 17.31 -8.72 -1.81
C GLY A 90 17.60 -7.29 -1.35
N LEU A 91 16.75 -6.72 -0.48
CA LEU A 91 16.93 -5.42 0.15
C LEU A 91 17.66 -5.48 1.49
N ASN A 92 18.10 -6.66 1.93
CA ASN A 92 18.70 -6.91 3.26
C ASN A 92 17.76 -6.51 4.43
N MET A 93 16.46 -6.74 4.26
CA MET A 93 15.45 -6.54 5.31
C MET A 93 15.42 -7.76 6.24
N ASN A 94 16.45 -7.91 7.06
CA ASN A 94 16.73 -9.14 7.82
C ASN A 94 15.77 -9.41 8.99
N ASN A 95 14.91 -8.44 9.33
CA ASN A 95 13.90 -8.58 10.39
C ASN A 95 12.48 -8.55 9.82
N THR A 96 12.32 -8.94 8.55
CA THR A 96 11.04 -8.90 7.85
C THR A 96 10.69 -10.26 7.29
N HIS A 97 9.46 -10.69 7.58
CA HIS A 97 8.82 -11.85 6.95
C HIS A 97 7.34 -11.52 6.68
N PHE A 98 6.91 -11.76 5.46
CA PHE A 98 5.54 -11.54 5.03
C PHE A 98 4.78 -12.86 4.96
N GLU A 99 3.55 -12.86 5.48
CA GLU A 99 2.60 -14.00 5.44
C GLU A 99 1.38 -13.71 4.56
N ASP A 100 1.12 -12.41 4.28
CA ASP A 100 0.11 -11.95 3.36
C ASP A 100 0.55 -10.68 2.62
N CYS A 101 -0.17 -10.30 1.56
CA CYS A 101 0.17 -9.13 0.74
C CYS A 101 -0.41 -7.81 1.26
N CYS A 102 -1.28 -7.81 2.24
CA CYS A 102 -2.01 -6.61 2.70
C CYS A 102 -1.79 -6.25 4.17
N GLY A 103 -1.22 -7.15 4.97
CA GLY A 103 -0.98 -6.98 6.41
C GLY A 103 -2.27 -7.10 7.22
N LEU A 104 -3.08 -8.10 6.91
CA LEU A 104 -4.34 -8.42 7.60
C LEU A 104 -4.20 -9.64 8.52
N THR A 105 -3.24 -10.52 8.24
CA THR A 105 -3.02 -11.74 9.01
C THR A 105 -2.79 -11.47 10.51
N GLU A 106 -3.24 -12.39 11.33
CA GLU A 106 -2.97 -12.42 12.78
C GLU A 106 -1.77 -13.33 13.12
N SER A 107 -1.05 -13.82 12.11
CA SER A 107 0.14 -14.64 12.32
C SER A 107 1.23 -13.85 13.07
N PRO A 108 1.81 -14.43 14.11
CA PRO A 108 2.95 -13.83 14.82
C PRO A 108 4.22 -13.81 13.98
N ASP A 109 4.26 -14.58 12.89
CA ASP A 109 5.42 -14.65 11.99
C ASP A 109 5.40 -13.55 10.92
N HIS A 110 4.29 -12.79 10.79
CA HIS A 110 4.22 -11.60 9.94
C HIS A 110 4.90 -10.41 10.62
N LEU A 111 6.21 -10.31 10.45
CA LEU A 111 7.08 -9.42 11.20
C LEU A 111 7.82 -8.42 10.32
N THR A 112 8.12 -7.26 10.89
CA THR A 112 9.04 -6.27 10.30
C THR A 112 9.64 -5.40 11.39
N SER A 113 10.63 -4.58 11.04
CA SER A 113 11.21 -3.54 11.89
C SER A 113 11.01 -2.15 11.29
N ALA A 114 11.09 -1.10 12.11
CA ALA A 114 11.02 0.28 11.61
C ALA A 114 12.15 0.57 10.59
N ARG A 115 13.33 -0.02 10.79
CA ARG A 115 14.45 0.07 9.85
C ARG A 115 14.11 -0.57 8.50
N ASP A 116 13.55 -1.78 8.51
CA ASP A 116 13.22 -2.49 7.27
C ASP A 116 12.08 -1.78 6.52
N VAL A 117 11.10 -1.24 7.25
CA VAL A 117 10.07 -0.38 6.65
C VAL A 117 10.67 0.85 6.00
N ALA A 118 11.66 1.49 6.63
CA ALA A 118 12.36 2.63 6.03
C ALA A 118 13.15 2.22 4.78
N ILE A 119 13.77 1.02 4.76
CA ILE A 119 14.49 0.49 3.60
C ILE A 119 13.54 0.30 2.41
N MET A 120 12.41 -0.42 2.58
CA MET A 120 11.47 -0.63 1.48
C MET A 120 10.78 0.68 1.04
N SER A 121 10.53 1.60 1.98
CA SER A 121 9.98 2.92 1.65
C SER A 121 10.97 3.74 0.81
N ARG A 122 12.23 3.75 1.20
CA ARG A 122 13.30 4.41 0.43
C ARG A 122 13.41 3.83 -0.97
N GLU A 123 13.45 2.50 -1.09
CA GLU A 123 13.50 1.82 -2.39
C GLU A 123 12.33 2.26 -3.28
N LEU A 124 11.10 2.27 -2.74
CA LEU A 124 9.91 2.66 -3.48
C LEU A 124 9.98 4.11 -3.97
N ILE A 125 10.32 5.07 -3.10
CA ILE A 125 10.28 6.48 -3.48
C ILE A 125 11.47 6.93 -4.33
N THR A 126 12.62 6.26 -4.21
CA THR A 126 13.82 6.62 -5.00
C THR A 126 13.80 5.98 -6.37
N ARG A 127 13.38 4.71 -6.47
CA ARG A 127 13.31 4.00 -7.75
C ARG A 127 12.06 4.38 -8.55
N TYR A 128 10.95 4.64 -7.85
CA TYR A 128 9.66 4.93 -8.45
C TYR A 128 9.07 6.24 -7.91
N PRO A 129 9.69 7.40 -8.21
CA PRO A 129 9.26 8.70 -7.68
C PRO A 129 7.82 9.06 -8.06
N GLN A 130 7.26 8.46 -9.11
CA GLN A 130 5.86 8.61 -9.49
C GLN A 130 4.86 8.13 -8.42
N ILE A 131 5.28 7.31 -7.44
CA ILE A 131 4.42 6.93 -6.31
C ILE A 131 3.88 8.14 -5.55
N ARG A 132 4.61 9.26 -5.55
CA ARG A 132 4.20 10.51 -4.90
C ARG A 132 2.90 11.05 -5.48
N GLN A 133 2.64 10.87 -6.78
CA GLN A 133 1.42 11.33 -7.44
C GLN A 133 0.19 10.65 -6.81
N TYR A 134 0.30 9.38 -6.46
CA TYR A 134 -0.76 8.61 -5.82
C TYR A 134 -0.80 8.84 -4.30
N ALA A 135 0.34 8.88 -3.65
CA ALA A 135 0.46 8.97 -2.19
C ALA A 135 0.00 10.32 -1.63
N THR A 136 -0.02 11.38 -2.45
CA THR A 136 -0.50 12.72 -2.07
C THR A 136 -1.96 12.99 -2.42
N ILE A 137 -2.64 12.09 -3.13
CA ILE A 137 -4.09 12.19 -3.35
C ILE A 137 -4.79 12.18 -1.99
N TRP A 138 -5.57 13.24 -1.69
CA TRP A 138 -6.36 13.30 -0.48
C TRP A 138 -7.68 12.57 -0.60
N MET A 139 -8.40 12.84 -1.68
CA MET A 139 -9.67 12.20 -2.03
C MET A 139 -9.76 12.08 -3.55
N GLU A 140 -10.28 10.96 -4.02
CA GLU A 140 -10.56 10.71 -5.44
C GLU A 140 -11.70 9.71 -5.56
N ASN A 141 -12.50 9.79 -6.61
CA ASN A 141 -13.53 8.80 -6.90
C ASN A 141 -13.02 7.76 -7.87
N ILE A 142 -13.44 6.53 -7.66
CA ILE A 142 -13.37 5.45 -8.64
C ILE A 142 -14.78 5.04 -9.03
N THR A 143 -14.91 4.40 -10.20
CA THR A 143 -16.19 3.90 -10.69
C THR A 143 -16.18 2.39 -10.68
N HIS A 144 -17.08 1.78 -9.90
CA HIS A 144 -17.38 0.36 -10.00
C HIS A 144 -18.31 0.12 -11.19
N VAL A 145 -17.92 -0.77 -12.07
CA VAL A 145 -18.78 -1.22 -13.19
C VAL A 145 -19.05 -2.71 -13.01
N THR A 146 -20.28 -3.05 -12.66
CA THR A 146 -20.72 -4.41 -12.38
C THR A 146 -21.97 -4.76 -13.17
N SER A 147 -22.43 -6.01 -13.08
CA SER A 147 -23.73 -6.41 -13.66
C SER A 147 -24.92 -5.62 -13.12
N LYS A 148 -24.78 -4.95 -11.99
CA LYS A 148 -25.80 -4.09 -11.35
C LYS A 148 -25.80 -2.64 -11.84
N GLY A 149 -24.83 -2.29 -12.69
CA GLY A 149 -24.64 -0.93 -13.21
C GLY A 149 -23.34 -0.28 -12.73
N SER A 150 -23.23 1.03 -12.94
CA SER A 150 -22.09 1.83 -12.53
C SER A 150 -22.37 2.59 -11.23
N GLN A 151 -21.41 2.59 -10.31
CA GLN A 151 -21.50 3.29 -9.02
C GLN A 151 -20.17 3.98 -8.69
N GLU A 152 -20.23 5.25 -8.31
CA GLU A 152 -19.09 5.99 -7.80
C GLU A 152 -18.75 5.59 -6.36
N PHE A 153 -17.45 5.44 -6.07
CA PHE A 153 -16.93 5.19 -4.73
C PHE A 153 -15.79 6.15 -4.41
N GLY A 154 -15.89 6.84 -3.28
CA GLY A 154 -14.90 7.82 -2.83
C GLY A 154 -13.74 7.18 -2.08
N LEU A 155 -12.53 7.31 -2.60
CA LEU A 155 -11.30 7.00 -1.88
C LEU A 155 -10.94 8.18 -0.97
N ALA A 156 -10.52 7.90 0.27
CA ALA A 156 -10.02 8.89 1.21
C ALA A 156 -8.68 8.45 1.79
N ASN A 157 -7.68 9.35 1.75
CA ASN A 157 -6.35 9.04 2.22
C ASN A 157 -6.30 8.87 3.73
N THR A 158 -5.65 7.80 4.14
CA THR A 158 -5.47 7.46 5.56
C THR A 158 -4.34 8.25 6.22
N ASN A 159 -3.46 8.89 5.43
CA ASN A 159 -2.33 9.68 5.92
C ASN A 159 -2.76 11.12 6.27
N LYS A 160 -3.06 11.36 7.54
CA LYS A 160 -3.50 12.68 8.01
C LYS A 160 -2.41 13.76 7.95
N LEU A 161 -1.12 13.40 7.84
CA LEU A 161 -0.02 14.37 7.68
C LEU A 161 -0.23 15.28 6.46
N LEU A 162 -0.92 14.78 5.41
CA LEU A 162 -1.26 15.57 4.22
C LEU A 162 -2.14 16.80 4.52
N LYS A 163 -2.82 16.81 5.67
CA LYS A 163 -3.74 17.91 6.09
C LYS A 163 -3.28 18.59 7.38
N MET A 164 -2.16 18.15 7.95
CA MET A 164 -1.58 18.84 9.11
C MET A 164 -0.73 20.02 8.65
N SER A 165 -0.62 21.02 9.52
CA SER A 165 0.30 22.14 9.29
C SER A 165 1.72 21.67 9.52
N ASN A 166 2.56 21.72 8.49
CA ASN A 166 3.93 21.27 8.51
C ASN A 166 4.86 22.38 7.99
N SER A 167 6.11 22.39 8.45
CA SER A 167 7.18 23.25 7.91
C SER A 167 7.92 22.58 6.73
N PHE A 168 7.38 21.49 6.20
CA PHE A 168 7.89 20.66 5.12
C PHE A 168 6.74 20.17 4.22
N THR A 169 7.07 19.71 3.03
CA THR A 169 6.08 19.14 2.10
C THR A 169 5.96 17.64 2.34
N VAL A 170 4.77 17.18 2.74
CA VAL A 170 4.49 15.74 2.87
C VAL A 170 4.33 15.12 1.48
N THR A 171 5.12 14.09 1.18
CA THR A 171 5.14 13.39 -0.11
C THR A 171 4.52 11.99 -0.06
N GLY A 172 4.14 11.50 1.12
CA GLY A 172 3.49 10.20 1.33
C GLY A 172 3.71 9.67 2.75
N LEU A 173 3.76 8.40 3.04
CA LEU A 173 3.64 7.28 2.11
C LEU A 173 2.45 6.37 2.49
N LYS A 174 2.54 5.66 3.62
CA LYS A 174 1.54 4.66 4.01
C LYS A 174 1.31 4.58 5.51
N THR A 175 0.05 4.41 5.90
CA THR A 175 -0.35 4.09 7.28
C THR A 175 -0.69 2.62 7.43
N GLY A 176 -0.68 2.14 8.66
CA GLY A 176 -1.13 0.81 9.02
C GLY A 176 -1.78 0.78 10.40
N SER A 177 -2.76 -0.10 10.58
CA SER A 177 -3.38 -0.34 11.88
C SER A 177 -3.97 -1.75 11.92
N THR A 178 -3.58 -2.52 12.92
CA THR A 178 -4.19 -3.79 13.32
C THR A 178 -4.19 -3.90 14.84
N SER A 179 -4.93 -4.86 15.39
CA SER A 179 -4.93 -5.13 16.82
C SER A 179 -3.51 -5.43 17.36
N LEU A 180 -2.73 -6.21 16.61
CA LEU A 180 -1.36 -6.60 16.97
C LEU A 180 -0.36 -5.46 16.75
N ALA A 181 -0.34 -4.87 15.55
CA ALA A 181 0.64 -3.86 15.17
C ALA A 181 0.34 -2.46 15.75
N LYS A 182 -0.85 -2.27 16.34
CA LYS A 182 -1.33 -0.95 16.77
C LYS A 182 -1.29 0.05 15.61
N TYR A 183 -0.89 1.29 15.85
CA TYR A 183 -0.90 2.35 14.83
C TYR A 183 0.50 2.61 14.30
N CYS A 184 0.66 2.44 12.99
CA CYS A 184 1.93 2.61 12.30
C CYS A 184 1.81 3.64 11.18
N VAL A 185 2.92 4.30 10.86
CA VAL A 185 3.05 5.13 9.66
C VAL A 185 4.48 5.07 9.14
N SER A 186 4.62 4.96 7.83
CA SER A 186 5.81 5.36 7.09
C SER A 186 5.45 6.67 6.39
N ALA A 187 6.01 7.76 6.85
CA ALA A 187 5.81 9.09 6.30
C ALA A 187 7.02 9.49 5.46
N THR A 188 6.77 10.14 4.32
CA THR A 188 7.80 10.74 3.49
C THR A 188 7.53 12.22 3.34
N ALA A 189 8.58 13.01 3.35
CA ALA A 189 8.50 14.46 3.24
C ALA A 189 9.74 15.03 2.57
N GLU A 190 9.60 16.23 1.99
CA GLU A 190 10.67 16.98 1.38
C GLU A 190 10.80 18.36 2.05
N LYS A 191 12.03 18.76 2.33
CA LYS A 191 12.37 20.08 2.79
C LYS A 191 13.75 20.49 2.26
N ASP A 192 13.83 21.66 1.66
CA ASP A 192 15.08 22.24 1.15
C ASP A 192 15.85 21.30 0.20
N GLY A 193 15.11 20.53 -0.63
CA GLY A 193 15.68 19.55 -1.56
C GLY A 193 16.14 18.24 -0.90
N ILE A 194 15.89 18.05 0.40
CA ILE A 194 16.20 16.83 1.13
C ILE A 194 14.92 16.03 1.32
N GLU A 195 14.94 14.77 0.90
CA GLU A 195 13.84 13.85 1.17
C GLU A 195 14.10 13.06 2.46
N LEU A 196 13.07 13.02 3.31
CA LEU A 196 13.11 12.37 4.62
C LEU A 196 12.08 11.27 4.70
N ILE A 197 12.39 10.22 5.46
CA ILE A 197 11.49 9.14 5.79
C ILE A 197 11.43 9.02 7.32
N ALA A 198 10.21 9.09 7.86
CA ALA A 198 9.95 8.84 9.27
C ALA A 198 9.07 7.61 9.42
N VAL A 199 9.53 6.61 10.17
CA VAL A 199 8.76 5.39 10.45
C VAL A 199 8.43 5.32 11.92
N VAL A 200 7.13 5.31 12.23
CA VAL A 200 6.60 5.09 13.57
C VAL A 200 5.83 3.79 13.58
N MET A 201 6.15 2.91 14.52
CA MET A 201 5.48 1.62 14.69
C MET A 201 4.93 1.49 16.11
N ALA A 202 3.80 0.77 16.22
CA ALA A 202 3.16 0.45 17.48
C ALA A 202 2.79 1.66 18.35
N ALA A 203 2.46 2.81 17.74
CA ALA A 203 1.95 3.96 18.48
C ALA A 203 0.65 3.60 19.22
N PRO A 204 0.41 4.16 20.43
CA PRO A 204 -0.73 3.78 21.27
C PRO A 204 -2.08 4.19 20.67
N ASP A 205 -2.12 5.26 19.88
CA ASP A 205 -3.33 5.70 19.19
C ASP A 205 -3.02 6.27 17.80
N TYR A 206 -4.08 6.52 17.03
CA TYR A 206 -3.95 6.94 15.64
C TYR A 206 -3.38 8.35 15.46
N LYS A 207 -3.48 9.25 16.45
CA LYS A 207 -2.95 10.62 16.39
C LYS A 207 -1.46 10.64 16.70
N VAL A 208 -1.06 9.88 17.73
CA VAL A 208 0.31 9.85 18.22
C VAL A 208 1.29 9.45 17.11
N ARG A 209 0.94 8.49 16.25
CA ARG A 209 1.82 8.11 15.12
C ARG A 209 2.15 9.29 14.19
N PHE A 210 1.22 10.23 14.00
CA PHE A 210 1.45 11.40 13.14
C PHE A 210 2.26 12.48 13.87
N VAL A 211 1.98 12.72 15.14
CA VAL A 211 2.74 13.67 15.96
C VAL A 211 4.19 13.23 16.09
N GLN A 212 4.44 11.93 16.24
CA GLN A 212 5.81 11.39 16.34
C GLN A 212 6.54 11.37 14.99
N ALA A 213 5.82 11.33 13.87
CA ALA A 213 6.40 11.35 12.54
C ALA A 213 6.67 12.77 12.01
N GLN A 214 6.05 13.79 12.62
CA GLN A 214 6.19 15.22 12.28
C GLN A 214 7.45 15.82 12.92
#